data_6b22b690f40fa1c84e50f9f0f7495b13
#
_entry.id   6b22b690f40fa1c84e50f9f0f7495b13
#
_cell.length_a   1.000
_cell.length_b   1.000
_cell.length_c   1.000
_cell.angle_alpha   90.00
_cell.angle_beta   90.00
_cell.angle_gamma   90.00
#
_symmetry.space_group_name_H-M   'P 1'
#
loop_
_entity.id
_entity.type
_entity.pdbx_description
1 polymer ?
#
loop_
_entity_poly.entity_id
_entity_poly.type
_entity_poly.pdbx_seq_one_letter_code
_entity_poly.pdbx_strand_id
1 'polypeptide(L)'
;MPQLFKKAACFTDIHYGLKQNSRLHLDDCHRYIDWFIAEAKTRECETCIFLGDWSHHRASVNIATMNASIKDFKRLNDAFEKVYFITGNHDLYYRDKRELNSIEYARDLSNFVMVDEWFVQDDVAIIPWLVGDEHKKIKKIKAKYMFGHFELPYFKMNAMVEMPDHGGIKSDMLSGPEYVFSGHFHKRQYKDNIHYIGNAFPHNYADAGDNERGAMFLEWGKEPQYVNWADCPKYMVISLSDMLDKHHELLDRYTHARVKLDIPISYEEANFIREKMAEQYQVRELHLLPVKEEQEEYEGGDISFESVDQIVVAQLDQLESDTVDKNKLIEIYNGLEI
;
A
#
# COMPACT_ATOMS: atom_id res chain seq x y z
N MET A 1 9.41 -11.97 -31.95
CA MET A 1 9.28 -10.51 -31.74
C MET A 1 10.22 -10.13 -30.62
N PRO A 2 10.80 -8.95 -30.61
CA PRO A 2 11.60 -8.51 -29.48
C PRO A 2 10.74 -8.54 -28.20
N GLN A 3 11.35 -8.81 -27.06
CA GLN A 3 10.72 -8.88 -25.75
C GLN A 3 11.37 -7.84 -24.84
N LEU A 4 10.58 -7.04 -24.13
CA LEU A 4 11.11 -6.01 -23.25
C LEU A 4 11.93 -6.62 -22.10
N PHE A 5 11.55 -7.81 -21.65
CA PHE A 5 12.27 -8.58 -20.63
C PHE A 5 12.16 -10.08 -20.90
N LYS A 6 13.07 -10.86 -20.39
CA LYS A 6 12.97 -12.32 -20.33
C LYS A 6 12.34 -12.75 -19.02
N LYS A 7 12.84 -12.19 -17.91
CA LYS A 7 12.34 -12.36 -16.56
C LYS A 7 12.30 -11.01 -15.86
N ALA A 8 11.18 -10.66 -15.26
CA ALA A 8 10.99 -9.42 -14.53
C ALA A 8 10.61 -9.68 -13.07
N ALA A 9 11.15 -8.88 -12.16
CA ALA A 9 10.75 -8.80 -10.77
C ALA A 9 9.93 -7.52 -10.58
N CYS A 10 8.74 -7.63 -9.96
CA CYS A 10 7.80 -6.52 -9.84
C CYS A 10 7.37 -6.32 -8.38
N PHE A 11 7.29 -5.07 -7.95
CA PHE A 11 6.73 -4.69 -6.66
C PHE A 11 6.11 -3.29 -6.72
N THR A 12 5.39 -2.90 -5.65
CA THR A 12 4.64 -1.64 -5.59
C THR A 12 4.37 -1.21 -4.15
N ASP A 13 3.90 0.02 -3.98
CA ASP A 13 3.28 0.53 -2.74
C ASP A 13 4.16 0.27 -1.50
N ILE A 14 5.42 0.70 -1.53
CA ILE A 14 6.36 0.57 -0.41
C ILE A 14 6.24 1.72 0.59
N HIS A 15 5.78 2.89 0.15
CA HIS A 15 5.44 4.06 0.96
C HIS A 15 6.55 4.54 1.91
N TYR A 16 7.73 4.87 1.39
CA TYR A 16 8.76 5.53 2.19
C TYR A 16 8.21 6.77 2.89
N GLY A 17 8.45 6.86 4.20
CA GLY A 17 7.96 7.96 5.03
C GLY A 17 6.64 7.72 5.76
N LEU A 18 6.00 6.58 5.55
CA LEU A 18 4.80 6.18 6.31
C LEU A 18 5.06 6.26 7.83
N LYS A 19 3.98 6.35 8.63
CA LYS A 19 4.02 6.47 10.10
C LYS A 19 4.90 7.63 10.57
N GLN A 20 4.67 8.83 9.99
CA GLN A 20 5.39 10.05 10.35
C GLN A 20 6.92 9.93 10.18
N ASN A 21 7.34 9.27 9.11
CA ASN A 21 8.76 9.01 8.81
C ASN A 21 9.44 8.11 9.85
N SER A 22 8.71 7.15 10.40
CA SER A 22 9.21 6.21 11.42
C SER A 22 10.48 5.50 10.94
N ARG A 23 11.51 5.48 11.79
CA ARG A 23 12.74 4.73 11.52
C ARG A 23 12.46 3.25 11.35
N LEU A 24 11.56 2.70 12.17
CA LEU A 24 11.17 1.29 12.09
C LEU A 24 10.58 0.95 10.71
N HIS A 25 9.73 1.84 10.16
CA HIS A 25 9.20 1.65 8.82
C HIS A 25 10.29 1.78 7.74
N LEU A 26 11.22 2.72 7.87
CA LEU A 26 12.36 2.84 6.97
C LEU A 26 13.26 1.59 6.99
N ASP A 27 13.49 1.01 8.18
CA ASP A 27 14.23 -0.25 8.31
C ASP A 27 13.48 -1.41 7.65
N ASP A 28 12.15 -1.45 7.73
CA ASP A 28 11.34 -2.43 7.01
C ASP A 28 11.44 -2.26 5.49
N CYS A 29 11.42 -1.03 4.99
CA CYS A 29 11.65 -0.75 3.57
C CYS A 29 13.02 -1.27 3.12
N HIS A 30 14.09 -0.99 3.88
CA HIS A 30 15.43 -1.49 3.58
C HIS A 30 15.50 -3.02 3.56
N ARG A 31 14.93 -3.68 4.56
CA ARG A 31 14.88 -5.15 4.66
C ARG A 31 14.08 -5.77 3.53
N TYR A 32 12.97 -5.12 3.14
CA TYR A 32 12.20 -5.54 1.99
C TYR A 32 13.02 -5.46 0.69
N ILE A 33 13.72 -4.36 0.45
CA ILE A 33 14.59 -4.21 -0.74
C ILE A 33 15.72 -5.23 -0.74
N ASP A 34 16.32 -5.57 0.43
CA ASP A 34 17.30 -6.65 0.55
C ASP A 34 16.72 -7.98 0.11
N TRP A 35 15.56 -8.34 0.65
CA TRP A 35 14.85 -9.56 0.31
C TRP A 35 14.46 -9.61 -1.17
N PHE A 36 13.87 -8.53 -1.69
CA PHE A 36 13.43 -8.44 -3.09
C PHE A 36 14.58 -8.64 -4.07
N ILE A 37 15.73 -7.99 -3.84
CA ILE A 37 16.93 -8.14 -4.67
C ILE A 37 17.46 -9.58 -4.59
N ALA A 38 17.49 -10.19 -3.41
CA ALA A 38 17.93 -11.57 -3.23
C ALA A 38 17.03 -12.57 -3.98
N GLU A 39 15.70 -12.41 -3.87
CA GLU A 39 14.73 -13.23 -4.58
C GLU A 39 14.82 -13.06 -6.09
N ALA A 40 15.00 -11.83 -6.59
CA ALA A 40 15.16 -11.54 -7.99
C ALA A 40 16.43 -12.18 -8.58
N LYS A 41 17.55 -12.11 -7.84
CA LYS A 41 18.81 -12.76 -8.23
C LYS A 41 18.68 -14.28 -8.29
N THR A 42 18.02 -14.89 -7.31
CA THR A 42 17.79 -16.35 -7.29
C THR A 42 16.98 -16.81 -8.49
N ARG A 43 16.09 -15.96 -9.01
CA ARG A 43 15.24 -16.23 -10.20
C ARG A 43 15.85 -15.73 -11.50
N GLU A 44 17.05 -15.13 -11.44
CA GLU A 44 17.75 -14.56 -12.60
C GLU A 44 16.92 -13.48 -13.31
N CYS A 45 16.26 -12.60 -12.54
CA CYS A 45 15.53 -11.46 -13.07
C CYS A 45 16.49 -10.30 -13.31
N GLU A 46 16.67 -9.92 -14.56
CA GLU A 46 17.54 -8.81 -14.99
C GLU A 46 16.78 -7.48 -15.06
N THR A 47 15.44 -7.54 -15.09
CA THR A 47 14.55 -6.39 -15.17
C THR A 47 13.74 -6.25 -13.89
N CYS A 48 13.68 -5.02 -13.36
CA CYS A 48 12.75 -4.63 -12.30
C CYS A 48 11.66 -3.73 -12.87
N ILE A 49 10.40 -3.93 -12.47
CA ILE A 49 9.28 -3.04 -12.82
C ILE A 49 8.60 -2.62 -11.51
N PHE A 50 8.71 -1.34 -11.16
CA PHE A 50 8.05 -0.77 -10.00
C PHE A 50 6.75 -0.07 -10.41
N LEU A 51 5.65 -0.40 -9.69
CA LEU A 51 4.30 -0.02 -10.09
C LEU A 51 3.71 1.14 -9.28
N GLY A 52 4.55 2.05 -8.76
CA GLY A 52 4.11 3.29 -8.13
C GLY A 52 3.98 3.25 -6.62
N ASP A 53 3.76 4.42 -6.03
CA ASP A 53 3.67 4.69 -4.60
C ASP A 53 4.95 4.30 -3.83
N TRP A 54 6.07 4.88 -4.29
CA TRP A 54 7.33 4.82 -3.57
C TRP A 54 7.32 5.68 -2.32
N SER A 55 6.89 6.93 -2.45
CA SER A 55 6.78 7.88 -1.34
C SER A 55 5.40 7.84 -0.70
N HIS A 56 5.31 8.15 0.58
CA HIS A 56 4.01 8.27 1.27
C HIS A 56 3.45 9.69 1.24
N HIS A 57 4.29 10.69 1.45
CA HIS A 57 3.88 12.09 1.55
C HIS A 57 4.09 12.83 0.23
N ARG A 58 3.04 13.50 -0.26
CA ARG A 58 3.05 14.27 -1.51
C ARG A 58 3.78 15.61 -1.39
N ALA A 59 3.52 16.34 -0.31
CA ALA A 59 3.91 17.75 -0.18
C ALA A 59 5.34 17.97 0.30
N SER A 60 5.95 17.00 0.96
CA SER A 60 7.30 17.13 1.52
C SER A 60 7.98 15.78 1.71
N VAL A 61 9.29 15.77 1.60
CA VAL A 61 10.12 14.59 1.88
C VAL A 61 11.00 14.86 3.09
N ASN A 62 10.88 14.05 4.11
CA ASN A 62 11.78 14.12 5.28
C ASN A 62 13.20 13.75 4.88
N ILE A 63 14.21 14.43 5.44
CA ILE A 63 15.63 14.22 5.10
C ILE A 63 16.09 12.77 5.37
N ALA A 64 15.65 12.15 6.48
CA ALA A 64 16.02 10.77 6.79
C ALA A 64 15.38 9.80 5.77
N THR A 65 14.11 10.02 5.44
CA THR A 65 13.37 9.26 4.41
C THR A 65 14.03 9.40 3.05
N MET A 66 14.39 10.62 2.64
CA MET A 66 15.08 10.87 1.37
C MET A 66 16.41 10.12 1.29
N ASN A 67 17.24 10.20 2.37
CA ASN A 67 18.53 9.48 2.40
C ASN A 67 18.35 7.97 2.35
N ALA A 68 17.35 7.41 3.04
CA ALA A 68 17.00 6.00 2.98
C ALA A 68 16.61 5.59 1.55
N SER A 69 15.71 6.34 0.97
CA SER A 69 15.21 6.15 -0.40
C SER A 69 16.32 6.18 -1.44
N ILE A 70 17.22 7.19 -1.39
CA ILE A 70 18.37 7.29 -2.31
C ILE A 70 19.29 6.07 -2.21
N LYS A 71 19.52 5.54 -1.01
CA LYS A 71 20.33 4.32 -0.84
C LYS A 71 19.70 3.13 -1.54
N ASP A 72 18.39 2.96 -1.39
CA ASP A 72 17.69 1.82 -1.97
C ASP A 72 17.49 1.95 -3.48
N PHE A 73 17.32 3.16 -4.01
CA PHE A 73 17.39 3.39 -5.45
C PHE A 73 18.76 2.98 -6.04
N LYS A 74 19.86 3.32 -5.38
CA LYS A 74 21.19 2.90 -5.83
C LYS A 74 21.33 1.38 -5.79
N ARG A 75 20.82 0.72 -4.77
CA ARG A 75 20.84 -0.74 -4.65
C ARG A 75 20.04 -1.44 -5.75
N LEU A 76 18.85 -0.90 -6.09
CA LEU A 76 18.07 -1.38 -7.24
C LEU A 76 18.83 -1.13 -8.55
N ASN A 77 19.41 0.04 -8.72
CA ASN A 77 20.25 0.35 -9.90
C ASN A 77 21.41 -0.64 -10.07
N ASP A 78 22.08 -1.00 -8.99
CA ASP A 78 23.23 -1.90 -9.02
C ASP A 78 22.83 -3.38 -9.19
N ALA A 79 21.56 -3.72 -8.85
CA ALA A 79 21.06 -5.09 -8.86
C ALA A 79 20.43 -5.50 -10.20
N PHE A 80 19.91 -4.56 -10.97
CA PHE A 80 19.18 -4.83 -12.21
C PHE A 80 19.79 -4.11 -13.41
N GLU A 81 19.73 -4.75 -14.58
CA GLU A 81 20.16 -4.14 -15.84
C GLU A 81 19.21 -3.03 -16.29
N LYS A 82 17.91 -3.17 -15.98
CA LYS A 82 16.88 -2.17 -16.22
C LYS A 82 15.88 -2.11 -15.07
N VAL A 83 15.57 -0.89 -14.66
CA VAL A 83 14.52 -0.59 -13.66
C VAL A 83 13.51 0.34 -14.31
N TYR A 84 12.36 -0.17 -14.70
CA TYR A 84 11.24 0.65 -15.13
C TYR A 84 10.48 1.13 -13.90
N PHE A 85 10.29 2.44 -13.81
CA PHE A 85 9.75 3.07 -12.61
C PHE A 85 8.63 4.03 -12.98
N ILE A 86 7.42 3.79 -12.44
CA ILE A 86 6.28 4.69 -12.60
C ILE A 86 5.94 5.39 -11.30
N THR A 87 5.32 6.56 -11.41
CA THR A 87 4.70 7.24 -10.29
C THR A 87 3.33 6.65 -9.99
N GLY A 88 3.05 6.43 -8.70
CA GLY A 88 1.69 6.29 -8.17
C GLY A 88 1.12 7.64 -7.75
N ASN A 89 -0.08 7.62 -7.18
CA ASN A 89 -0.75 8.86 -6.76
C ASN A 89 -0.07 9.53 -5.55
N HIS A 90 0.62 8.79 -4.70
CA HIS A 90 1.37 9.33 -3.57
C HIS A 90 2.72 9.96 -3.95
N ASP A 91 3.26 9.62 -5.10
CA ASP A 91 4.51 10.20 -5.59
C ASP A 91 4.31 11.59 -6.19
N LEU A 92 3.09 11.97 -6.58
CA LEU A 92 2.77 13.21 -7.26
C LEU A 92 2.41 14.32 -6.26
N TYR A 93 2.98 15.51 -6.45
CA TYR A 93 2.58 16.70 -5.69
C TYR A 93 1.14 17.11 -6.02
N TYR A 94 0.82 17.25 -7.31
CA TYR A 94 -0.54 17.52 -7.80
C TYR A 94 -1.29 16.21 -8.07
N ARG A 95 -2.58 16.18 -7.79
CA ARG A 95 -3.41 14.99 -8.05
C ARG A 95 -3.65 14.73 -9.53
N ASP A 96 -3.63 15.78 -10.34
CA ASP A 96 -4.02 15.81 -11.74
C ASP A 96 -2.86 16.09 -12.71
N LYS A 97 -1.61 16.17 -12.22
CA LYS A 97 -0.42 16.44 -13.01
C LYS A 97 0.80 15.66 -12.52
N ARG A 98 1.67 15.23 -13.43
CA ARG A 98 2.90 14.47 -13.13
C ARG A 98 4.19 15.29 -13.16
N GLU A 99 4.10 16.60 -13.47
CA GLU A 99 5.27 17.48 -13.66
C GLU A 99 6.15 17.66 -12.42
N LEU A 100 5.57 17.44 -11.23
CA LEU A 100 6.28 17.53 -9.96
C LEU A 100 6.01 16.28 -9.12
N ASN A 101 7.07 15.52 -8.86
CA ASN A 101 6.99 14.26 -8.12
C ASN A 101 8.13 14.11 -7.12
N SER A 102 7.94 13.24 -6.14
CA SER A 102 8.88 13.04 -5.03
C SER A 102 10.08 12.15 -5.36
N ILE A 103 10.12 11.56 -6.54
CA ILE A 103 11.12 10.55 -6.96
C ILE A 103 12.04 11.03 -8.10
N GLU A 104 11.97 12.30 -8.46
CA GLU A 104 12.73 12.88 -9.57
C GLU A 104 14.26 12.67 -9.45
N TYR A 105 14.78 12.60 -8.22
CA TYR A 105 16.21 12.36 -7.95
C TYR A 105 16.69 10.94 -8.35
N ALA A 106 15.79 10.02 -8.70
CA ALA A 106 16.17 8.70 -9.24
C ALA A 106 16.47 8.74 -10.76
N ARG A 107 16.10 9.82 -11.44
CA ARG A 107 16.21 9.95 -12.90
C ARG A 107 17.64 9.82 -13.44
N ASP A 108 18.61 10.28 -12.68
CA ASP A 108 20.03 10.26 -13.09
C ASP A 108 20.72 8.90 -12.88
N LEU A 109 20.01 7.91 -12.38
CA LEU A 109 20.54 6.56 -12.20
C LEU A 109 20.60 5.83 -13.55
N SER A 110 21.73 5.23 -13.86
CA SER A 110 22.06 4.72 -15.21
C SER A 110 21.12 3.63 -15.74
N ASN A 111 20.59 2.81 -14.85
CA ASN A 111 19.73 1.67 -15.20
C ASN A 111 18.26 1.97 -15.02
N PHE A 112 17.91 3.17 -14.52
CA PHE A 112 16.52 3.59 -14.34
C PHE A 112 15.93 4.15 -15.63
N VAL A 113 14.70 3.75 -15.90
CA VAL A 113 13.82 4.31 -16.93
C VAL A 113 12.59 4.87 -16.20
N MET A 114 12.63 6.19 -15.93
CA MET A 114 11.49 6.91 -15.36
C MET A 114 10.43 7.05 -16.44
N VAL A 115 9.28 6.43 -16.22
CA VAL A 115 8.16 6.42 -17.16
C VAL A 115 7.18 7.52 -16.75
N ASP A 116 7.38 8.73 -17.27
CA ASP A 116 6.53 9.90 -16.99
C ASP A 116 5.26 9.92 -17.85
N GLU A 117 5.37 9.35 -19.05
CA GLU A 117 4.27 9.19 -19.99
C GLU A 117 4.08 7.70 -20.28
N TRP A 118 3.14 7.38 -21.13
CA TRP A 118 2.88 6.00 -21.51
C TRP A 118 4.04 5.42 -22.32
N PHE A 119 4.66 4.39 -21.78
CA PHE A 119 5.67 3.62 -22.48
C PHE A 119 5.00 2.40 -23.10
N VAL A 120 5.04 2.27 -24.41
CA VAL A 120 4.49 1.12 -25.15
C VAL A 120 5.53 0.62 -26.14
N GLN A 121 6.16 -0.49 -25.83
CA GLN A 121 7.22 -1.09 -26.64
C GLN A 121 7.27 -2.60 -26.42
N ASP A 122 7.66 -3.36 -27.45
CA ASP A 122 7.95 -4.79 -27.38
C ASP A 122 6.83 -5.61 -26.68
N ASP A 123 5.59 -5.32 -27.07
CA ASP A 123 4.37 -5.95 -26.56
C ASP A 123 4.11 -5.74 -25.06
N VAL A 124 4.72 -4.70 -24.49
CA VAL A 124 4.54 -4.25 -23.09
C VAL A 124 4.08 -2.81 -23.07
N ALA A 125 3.10 -2.52 -22.20
CA ALA A 125 2.68 -1.17 -21.83
C ALA A 125 3.01 -0.90 -20.35
N ILE A 126 3.68 0.21 -20.04
CA ILE A 126 3.96 0.66 -18.68
C ILE A 126 3.34 2.05 -18.54
N ILE A 127 2.39 2.19 -17.62
CA ILE A 127 1.48 3.33 -17.53
C ILE A 127 1.55 3.91 -16.12
N PRO A 128 2.03 5.14 -15.91
CA PRO A 128 2.02 5.79 -14.60
C PRO A 128 0.59 6.12 -14.16
N TRP A 129 0.44 6.62 -12.93
CA TRP A 129 -0.86 7.11 -12.45
C TRP A 129 -1.54 8.00 -13.48
N LEU A 130 -2.78 7.67 -13.81
CA LEU A 130 -3.54 8.38 -14.84
C LEU A 130 -3.99 9.75 -14.34
N VAL A 131 -3.74 10.78 -15.14
CA VAL A 131 -4.15 12.16 -14.85
C VAL A 131 -5.15 12.66 -15.88
N GLY A 132 -6.07 13.51 -15.42
CA GLY A 132 -7.10 14.08 -16.29
C GLY A 132 -7.89 13.03 -17.07
N ASP A 133 -8.00 13.23 -18.39
CA ASP A 133 -8.79 12.40 -19.29
C ASP A 133 -8.03 11.20 -19.91
N GLU A 134 -6.87 10.86 -19.42
CA GLU A 134 -6.04 9.80 -20.01
C GLU A 134 -6.73 8.43 -20.02
N HIS A 135 -7.53 8.12 -18.99
CA HIS A 135 -8.30 6.88 -18.92
C HIS A 135 -9.15 6.62 -20.17
N LYS A 136 -9.62 7.67 -20.86
CA LYS A 136 -10.40 7.55 -22.08
C LYS A 136 -9.60 6.97 -23.26
N LYS A 137 -8.29 7.03 -23.22
CA LYS A 137 -7.39 6.57 -24.29
C LYS A 137 -6.84 5.15 -24.06
N ILE A 138 -6.90 4.64 -22.82
CA ILE A 138 -6.22 3.40 -22.42
C ILE A 138 -6.70 2.17 -23.21
N LYS A 139 -7.98 2.13 -23.59
CA LYS A 139 -8.58 1.06 -24.39
C LYS A 139 -7.92 0.87 -25.77
N LYS A 140 -7.18 1.86 -26.26
CA LYS A 140 -6.50 1.81 -27.56
C LYS A 140 -5.14 1.09 -27.51
N ILE A 141 -4.63 0.84 -26.31
CA ILE A 141 -3.32 0.20 -26.12
C ILE A 141 -3.44 -1.27 -26.50
N LYS A 142 -2.51 -1.70 -27.35
CA LYS A 142 -2.32 -3.11 -27.70
C LYS A 142 -0.99 -3.54 -27.11
N ALA A 143 -1.02 -4.44 -26.16
CA ALA A 143 0.15 -5.04 -25.52
C ALA A 143 -0.23 -6.40 -24.94
N LYS A 144 0.73 -7.31 -24.82
CA LYS A 144 0.53 -8.59 -24.12
C LYS A 144 0.45 -8.34 -22.61
N TYR A 145 1.38 -7.54 -22.09
CA TYR A 145 1.45 -7.18 -20.68
C TYR A 145 1.24 -5.68 -20.50
N MET A 146 0.42 -5.32 -19.54
CA MET A 146 0.25 -3.93 -19.10
C MET A 146 0.61 -3.82 -17.61
N PHE A 147 1.48 -2.90 -17.28
CA PHE A 147 1.86 -2.56 -15.91
C PHE A 147 1.39 -1.15 -15.61
N GLY A 148 0.80 -0.92 -14.43
CA GLY A 148 0.31 0.40 -14.10
C GLY A 148 0.01 0.60 -12.62
N HIS A 149 -0.56 1.78 -12.33
CA HIS A 149 -1.04 2.14 -11.00
C HIS A 149 -2.47 2.66 -11.16
N PHE A 150 -3.45 1.74 -11.09
CA PHE A 150 -4.84 2.02 -11.47
C PHE A 150 -5.78 1.96 -10.29
N GLU A 151 -6.75 2.89 -10.25
CA GLU A 151 -7.86 2.90 -9.30
C GLU A 151 -9.12 2.36 -9.99
N LEU A 152 -9.36 1.05 -9.89
CA LEU A 152 -10.49 0.39 -10.53
C LEU A 152 -11.63 0.15 -9.53
N PRO A 153 -12.88 0.44 -9.90
CA PRO A 153 -14.02 0.13 -9.06
C PRO A 153 -14.20 -1.38 -8.89
N TYR A 154 -14.86 -1.76 -7.79
CA TYR A 154 -15.23 -3.13 -7.45
C TYR A 154 -14.05 -4.06 -7.15
N PHE A 155 -12.89 -3.50 -6.83
CA PHE A 155 -11.77 -4.18 -6.21
C PHE A 155 -11.62 -3.74 -4.75
N LYS A 156 -11.07 -4.60 -3.91
CA LYS A 156 -10.83 -4.30 -2.50
C LYS A 156 -9.62 -3.38 -2.35
N MET A 157 -9.81 -2.23 -1.74
CA MET A 157 -8.72 -1.30 -1.44
C MET A 157 -7.77 -1.91 -0.37
N ASN A 158 -8.37 -2.57 0.63
CA ASN A 158 -7.72 -3.28 1.71
C ASN A 158 -8.59 -4.50 2.12
N ALA A 159 -8.33 -5.09 3.26
CA ALA A 159 -9.10 -6.25 3.73
C ALA A 159 -10.60 -5.96 3.95
N MET A 160 -11.00 -4.69 4.12
CA MET A 160 -12.34 -4.30 4.61
C MET A 160 -13.18 -3.51 3.58
N VAL A 161 -12.55 -2.72 2.69
CA VAL A 161 -13.24 -1.71 1.88
C VAL A 161 -13.08 -2.02 0.40
N GLU A 162 -14.19 -1.99 -0.33
CA GLU A 162 -14.24 -2.10 -1.80
C GLU A 162 -14.35 -0.71 -2.44
N MET A 163 -13.64 -0.49 -3.53
CA MET A 163 -13.63 0.78 -4.27
C MET A 163 -14.96 1.01 -4.98
N PRO A 164 -15.68 2.09 -4.70
CA PRO A 164 -16.89 2.44 -5.45
C PRO A 164 -16.56 2.96 -6.86
N ASP A 165 -17.57 2.98 -7.75
CA ASP A 165 -17.42 3.56 -9.10
C ASP A 165 -17.54 5.09 -9.05
N HIS A 166 -16.42 5.78 -9.24
CA HIS A 166 -16.36 7.25 -9.33
C HIS A 166 -16.38 7.78 -10.78
N GLY A 167 -16.65 6.93 -11.77
CA GLY A 167 -16.75 7.34 -13.19
C GLY A 167 -15.42 7.45 -13.93
N GLY A 168 -14.30 7.00 -13.33
CA GLY A 168 -12.96 6.98 -13.92
C GLY A 168 -12.71 5.78 -14.85
N ILE A 169 -11.53 5.19 -14.72
CA ILE A 169 -11.14 3.96 -15.43
C ILE A 169 -11.99 2.78 -14.99
N LYS A 170 -12.33 1.87 -15.93
CA LYS A 170 -13.11 0.64 -15.67
C LYS A 170 -12.38 -0.59 -16.21
N SER A 171 -12.70 -1.75 -15.66
CA SER A 171 -12.06 -3.02 -16.03
C SER A 171 -12.22 -3.38 -17.51
N ASP A 172 -13.39 -3.06 -18.13
CA ASP A 172 -13.63 -3.32 -19.54
C ASP A 172 -12.71 -2.52 -20.48
N MET A 173 -12.17 -1.38 -20.01
CA MET A 173 -11.18 -0.59 -20.74
C MET A 173 -9.81 -1.27 -20.81
N LEU A 174 -9.56 -2.24 -19.94
CA LEU A 174 -8.30 -2.98 -19.80
C LEU A 174 -8.40 -4.43 -20.32
N SER A 175 -9.44 -4.76 -21.09
CA SER A 175 -9.67 -6.12 -21.60
C SER A 175 -8.76 -6.54 -22.77
N GLY A 176 -7.95 -5.63 -23.31
CA GLY A 176 -7.07 -5.90 -24.47
C GLY A 176 -5.82 -6.70 -24.16
N PRO A 177 -5.05 -6.39 -23.10
CA PRO A 177 -3.87 -7.14 -22.69
C PRO A 177 -4.21 -8.54 -22.17
N GLU A 178 -3.24 -9.48 -22.30
CA GLU A 178 -3.35 -10.82 -21.71
C GLU A 178 -3.29 -10.73 -20.17
N TYR A 179 -2.41 -9.85 -19.65
CA TYR A 179 -2.30 -9.53 -18.22
C TYR A 179 -2.19 -8.04 -18.01
N VAL A 180 -2.90 -7.56 -17.00
CA VAL A 180 -2.77 -6.22 -16.43
C VAL A 180 -2.32 -6.33 -14.98
N PHE A 181 -1.13 -5.83 -14.66
CA PHE A 181 -0.59 -5.79 -13.31
C PHE A 181 -0.66 -4.37 -12.76
N SER A 182 -1.22 -4.20 -11.58
CA SER A 182 -1.43 -2.88 -10.98
C SER A 182 -0.94 -2.80 -9.54
N GLY A 183 -0.38 -1.65 -9.15
CA GLY A 183 -0.30 -1.17 -7.79
C GLY A 183 -1.58 -0.46 -7.35
N HIS A 184 -1.52 0.37 -6.31
CA HIS A 184 -2.55 1.19 -5.69
C HIS A 184 -3.36 0.46 -4.61
N PHE A 185 -3.95 -0.69 -4.90
CA PHE A 185 -4.68 -1.44 -3.88
C PHE A 185 -3.75 -2.41 -3.16
N HIS A 186 -3.66 -2.25 -1.85
CA HIS A 186 -2.72 -2.98 -1.02
C HIS A 186 -3.02 -4.47 -0.93
N LYS A 187 -4.29 -4.87 -1.07
CA LYS A 187 -4.66 -6.27 -1.06
C LYS A 187 -4.31 -6.95 -2.38
N ARG A 188 -3.54 -8.05 -2.32
CA ARG A 188 -3.34 -8.91 -3.50
C ARG A 188 -4.66 -9.55 -3.90
N GLN A 189 -5.04 -9.35 -5.14
CA GLN A 189 -6.29 -9.85 -5.69
C GLN A 189 -6.25 -9.85 -7.23
N TYR A 190 -7.07 -10.69 -7.84
CA TYR A 190 -7.20 -10.74 -9.29
C TYR A 190 -8.65 -10.96 -9.71
N LYS A 191 -9.00 -10.43 -10.86
CA LYS A 191 -10.27 -10.63 -11.51
C LYS A 191 -10.07 -10.53 -13.01
N ASP A 192 -10.47 -11.59 -13.74
CA ASP A 192 -10.20 -11.74 -15.18
C ASP A 192 -8.69 -11.63 -15.47
N ASN A 193 -8.29 -10.72 -16.36
CA ASN A 193 -6.89 -10.45 -16.70
C ASN A 193 -6.21 -9.40 -15.80
N ILE A 194 -6.90 -8.86 -14.79
CA ILE A 194 -6.41 -7.77 -13.95
C ILE A 194 -5.92 -8.33 -12.61
N HIS A 195 -4.67 -8.03 -12.27
CA HIS A 195 -3.99 -8.46 -11.07
C HIS A 195 -3.47 -7.25 -10.29
N TYR A 196 -4.01 -6.99 -9.12
CA TYR A 196 -3.37 -6.16 -8.11
C TYR A 196 -2.34 -6.99 -7.38
N ILE A 197 -1.07 -6.64 -7.50
CA ILE A 197 0.02 -7.47 -6.95
C ILE A 197 0.15 -7.34 -5.43
N GLY A 198 -0.52 -6.35 -4.83
CA GLY A 198 -0.49 -6.03 -3.41
C GLY A 198 0.74 -5.22 -3.02
N ASN A 199 0.66 -4.46 -1.91
CA ASN A 199 1.78 -3.68 -1.41
C ASN A 199 2.98 -4.55 -1.01
N ALA A 200 4.15 -3.92 -0.84
CA ALA A 200 5.40 -4.60 -0.50
C ALA A 200 5.30 -5.44 0.79
N PHE A 201 4.66 -4.90 1.82
CA PHE A 201 4.41 -5.55 3.10
C PHE A 201 3.24 -4.87 3.84
N PRO A 202 2.60 -5.52 4.84
CA PRO A 202 1.52 -4.90 5.61
C PRO A 202 1.94 -3.59 6.27
N HIS A 203 1.12 -2.55 6.12
CA HIS A 203 1.44 -1.20 6.60
C HIS A 203 0.79 -0.84 7.93
N ASN A 204 -0.41 -1.35 8.19
CA ASN A 204 -1.19 -1.00 9.37
C ASN A 204 -2.29 -2.06 9.66
N TYR A 205 -3.14 -1.79 10.64
CA TYR A 205 -4.23 -2.70 11.04
C TYR A 205 -5.36 -2.87 10.00
N ALA A 206 -5.41 -2.06 8.94
CA ALA A 206 -6.31 -2.34 7.81
C ALA A 206 -5.84 -3.57 6.99
N ASP A 207 -4.57 -3.96 7.13
CA ASP A 207 -3.99 -5.18 6.57
C ASP A 207 -4.01 -6.36 7.56
N ALA A 208 -4.68 -6.22 8.72
CA ALA A 208 -4.63 -7.25 9.77
C ALA A 208 -5.14 -8.61 9.27
N GLY A 209 -4.33 -9.65 9.48
CA GLY A 209 -4.62 -11.01 9.05
C GLY A 209 -4.40 -11.28 7.56
N ASP A 210 -3.95 -10.28 6.79
CA ASP A 210 -3.61 -10.41 5.37
C ASP A 210 -2.09 -10.25 5.18
N ASN A 211 -1.36 -11.36 5.30
CA ASN A 211 0.10 -11.42 5.20
C ASN A 211 0.58 -11.87 3.81
N GLU A 212 -0.30 -11.96 2.83
CA GLU A 212 0.06 -12.31 1.45
C GLU A 212 0.68 -11.11 0.72
N ARG A 213 1.83 -10.66 1.20
CA ARG A 213 2.58 -9.51 0.71
C ARG A 213 3.99 -9.90 0.29
N GLY A 214 4.54 -9.18 -0.64
CA GLY A 214 5.89 -9.43 -1.15
C GLY A 214 6.07 -8.93 -2.58
N ALA A 215 6.38 -9.82 -3.52
CA ALA A 215 6.68 -9.46 -4.89
C ALA A 215 6.06 -10.42 -5.91
N MET A 216 5.98 -9.97 -7.15
CA MET A 216 5.60 -10.77 -8.30
C MET A 216 6.83 -10.98 -9.20
N PHE A 217 7.00 -12.19 -9.69
CA PHE A 217 8.03 -12.58 -10.65
C PHE A 217 7.37 -13.12 -11.91
N LEU A 218 7.78 -12.60 -13.06
CA LEU A 218 7.18 -12.91 -14.35
C LEU A 218 8.26 -13.33 -15.35
N GLU A 219 8.17 -14.55 -15.85
CA GLU A 219 8.91 -14.99 -17.02
C GLU A 219 8.01 -14.84 -18.26
N TRP A 220 8.57 -14.31 -19.34
CA TRP A 220 7.81 -14.05 -20.55
C TRP A 220 7.04 -15.27 -21.07
N GLY A 221 5.75 -15.12 -21.23
CA GLY A 221 4.86 -16.20 -21.71
C GLY A 221 4.48 -17.24 -20.66
N LYS A 222 4.84 -17.04 -19.40
CA LYS A 222 4.43 -17.88 -18.27
C LYS A 222 3.49 -17.16 -17.33
N GLU A 223 2.83 -17.94 -16.48
CA GLU A 223 1.99 -17.42 -15.40
C GLU A 223 2.82 -16.62 -14.38
N PRO A 224 2.27 -15.52 -13.82
CA PRO A 224 2.94 -14.75 -12.78
C PRO A 224 3.11 -15.57 -11.50
N GLN A 225 4.27 -15.46 -10.86
CA GLN A 225 4.58 -16.10 -9.59
C GLN A 225 4.58 -15.05 -8.48
N TYR A 226 3.76 -15.24 -7.46
CA TYR A 226 3.72 -14.39 -6.28
C TYR A 226 4.52 -15.04 -5.17
N VAL A 227 5.42 -14.26 -4.56
CA VAL A 227 6.27 -14.71 -3.46
C VAL A 227 6.04 -13.81 -2.26
N ASN A 228 5.67 -14.41 -1.14
CA ASN A 228 5.42 -13.66 0.09
C ASN A 228 6.72 -13.46 0.86
N TRP A 229 6.88 -12.27 1.42
CA TRP A 229 8.00 -11.99 2.32
C TRP A 229 7.69 -12.49 3.74
N ALA A 230 8.30 -13.60 4.13
CA ALA A 230 8.00 -14.26 5.41
C ALA A 230 8.34 -13.40 6.64
N ASP A 231 9.41 -12.59 6.57
CA ASP A 231 9.87 -11.71 7.65
C ASP A 231 9.24 -10.31 7.61
N CYS A 232 8.08 -10.16 6.96
CA CYS A 232 7.37 -8.88 6.89
C CYS A 232 6.81 -8.45 8.26
N PRO A 233 6.56 -7.15 8.47
CA PRO A 233 5.70 -6.69 9.58
C PRO A 233 4.35 -7.40 9.55
N LYS A 234 3.87 -7.86 10.71
CA LYS A 234 2.58 -8.55 10.85
C LYS A 234 1.65 -7.72 11.70
N TYR A 235 0.43 -7.52 11.22
CA TYR A 235 -0.64 -6.86 11.97
C TYR A 235 -1.73 -7.87 12.28
N MET A 236 -2.15 -7.97 13.53
CA MET A 236 -3.20 -8.89 13.93
C MET A 236 -4.11 -8.32 15.00
N VAL A 237 -5.36 -8.77 14.95
CA VAL A 237 -6.36 -8.55 16.02
C VAL A 237 -6.80 -9.92 16.49
N ILE A 238 -6.40 -10.29 17.70
CA ILE A 238 -6.58 -11.64 18.26
C ILE A 238 -7.28 -11.55 19.62
N SER A 239 -7.85 -12.67 20.11
CA SER A 239 -8.34 -12.77 21.45
C SER A 239 -7.23 -13.03 22.46
N LEU A 240 -7.44 -12.72 23.73
CA LEU A 240 -6.48 -13.05 24.79
C LEU A 240 -6.37 -14.58 24.95
N SER A 241 -7.48 -15.30 24.82
CA SER A 241 -7.50 -16.76 24.88
C SER A 241 -6.68 -17.39 23.77
N ASP A 242 -6.85 -16.94 22.52
CA ASP A 242 -6.01 -17.41 21.39
C ASP A 242 -4.53 -17.07 21.59
N MET A 243 -4.25 -15.86 22.09
CA MET A 243 -2.88 -15.46 22.36
C MET A 243 -2.23 -16.38 23.41
N LEU A 244 -2.93 -16.70 24.48
CA LEU A 244 -2.40 -17.59 25.54
C LEU A 244 -2.17 -19.02 25.05
N ASP A 245 -3.04 -19.52 24.17
CA ASP A 245 -2.93 -20.88 23.63
C ASP A 245 -1.87 -21.01 22.53
N LYS A 246 -1.75 -20.00 21.66
CA LYS A 246 -0.96 -20.07 20.41
C LYS A 246 0.14 -19.01 20.32
N HIS A 247 0.56 -18.40 21.44
CA HIS A 247 1.53 -17.30 21.42
C HIS A 247 2.80 -17.60 20.62
N HIS A 248 3.32 -18.82 20.66
CA HIS A 248 4.52 -19.25 19.96
C HIS A 248 4.36 -19.32 18.42
N GLU A 249 3.13 -19.41 17.92
CA GLU A 249 2.82 -19.39 16.50
C GLU A 249 2.46 -17.97 16.00
N LEU A 250 1.85 -17.16 16.89
CA LEU A 250 1.29 -15.85 16.56
C LEU A 250 2.29 -14.72 16.74
N LEU A 251 3.13 -14.80 17.78
CA LEU A 251 3.98 -13.69 18.19
C LEU A 251 5.44 -13.88 17.78
N ASP A 252 6.00 -12.86 17.16
CA ASP A 252 7.42 -12.73 16.86
C ASP A 252 7.87 -11.25 16.89
N ARG A 253 9.15 -10.99 16.64
CA ARG A 253 9.75 -9.65 16.63
C ARG A 253 9.21 -8.71 15.53
N TYR A 254 8.36 -9.17 14.62
CA TYR A 254 7.75 -8.37 13.57
C TYR A 254 6.27 -8.06 13.83
N THR A 255 5.74 -8.59 14.95
CA THR A 255 4.32 -8.55 15.26
C THR A 255 3.88 -7.21 15.85
N HIS A 256 2.79 -6.67 15.32
CA HIS A 256 1.93 -5.65 15.91
C HIS A 256 0.59 -6.31 16.25
N ALA A 257 0.25 -6.43 17.52
CA ALA A 257 -0.96 -7.11 17.96
C ALA A 257 -1.90 -6.21 18.76
N ARG A 258 -3.19 -6.31 18.46
CA ARG A 258 -4.30 -5.82 19.28
C ARG A 258 -5.01 -7.03 19.87
N VAL A 259 -5.04 -7.12 21.20
CA VAL A 259 -5.56 -8.27 21.93
C VAL A 259 -6.87 -7.90 22.59
N LYS A 260 -7.95 -8.55 22.19
CA LYS A 260 -9.29 -8.42 22.80
C LYS A 260 -9.33 -9.25 24.08
N LEU A 261 -9.78 -8.66 25.19
CA LEU A 261 -9.98 -9.37 26.43
C LEU A 261 -11.32 -10.15 26.34
N ASP A 262 -11.27 -11.42 26.04
CA ASP A 262 -12.43 -12.31 25.85
C ASP A 262 -12.65 -13.28 27.02
N ILE A 263 -11.79 -13.22 28.05
CA ILE A 263 -11.88 -14.03 29.26
C ILE A 263 -11.95 -13.13 30.50
N PRO A 264 -12.62 -13.57 31.59
CA PRO A 264 -12.62 -12.84 32.85
C PRO A 264 -11.19 -12.74 33.43
N ILE A 265 -10.64 -11.56 33.42
CA ILE A 265 -9.28 -11.27 33.90
C ILE A 265 -9.23 -9.83 34.40
N SER A 266 -8.51 -9.58 35.48
CA SER A 266 -8.25 -8.21 35.94
C SER A 266 -7.33 -7.47 34.95
N TYR A 267 -7.44 -6.14 34.95
CA TYR A 267 -6.56 -5.30 34.12
C TYR A 267 -5.08 -5.48 34.51
N GLU A 268 -4.78 -5.69 35.76
CA GLU A 268 -3.42 -5.91 36.28
C GLU A 268 -2.83 -7.21 35.76
N GLU A 269 -3.61 -8.31 35.82
CA GLU A 269 -3.19 -9.61 35.28
C GLU A 269 -2.99 -9.56 33.76
N ALA A 270 -3.92 -8.93 33.05
CA ALA A 270 -3.84 -8.77 31.60
C ALA A 270 -2.59 -7.95 31.19
N ASN A 271 -2.26 -6.87 31.92
CA ASN A 271 -1.05 -6.10 31.70
C ASN A 271 0.22 -6.91 32.00
N PHE A 272 0.23 -7.71 33.08
CA PHE A 272 1.34 -8.58 33.38
C PHE A 272 1.61 -9.58 32.26
N ILE A 273 0.56 -10.23 31.75
CA ILE A 273 0.66 -11.15 30.62
C ILE A 273 1.21 -10.42 29.38
N ARG A 274 0.63 -9.25 29.07
CA ARG A 274 1.10 -8.42 27.94
C ARG A 274 2.60 -8.12 28.04
N GLU A 275 3.08 -7.68 29.20
CA GLU A 275 4.49 -7.35 29.40
C GLU A 275 5.38 -8.59 29.23
N LYS A 276 4.97 -9.73 29.79
CA LYS A 276 5.70 -10.99 29.64
C LYS A 276 5.77 -11.45 28.19
N MET A 277 4.66 -11.41 27.46
CA MET A 277 4.62 -11.77 26.06
C MET A 277 5.46 -10.80 25.19
N ALA A 278 5.35 -9.49 25.46
CA ALA A 278 6.14 -8.48 24.75
C ALA A 278 7.65 -8.68 24.97
N GLU A 279 8.07 -8.97 26.21
CA GLU A 279 9.46 -9.26 26.55
C GLU A 279 9.96 -10.54 25.87
N GLN A 280 9.21 -11.63 25.98
CA GLN A 280 9.59 -12.96 25.50
C GLN A 280 9.74 -13.00 23.96
N TYR A 281 8.81 -12.39 23.23
CA TYR A 281 8.75 -12.41 21.76
C TYR A 281 9.33 -11.17 21.11
N GLN A 282 9.71 -10.15 21.92
CA GLN A 282 10.23 -8.87 21.43
C GLN A 282 9.31 -8.22 20.39
N VAL A 283 7.99 -8.40 20.59
CA VAL A 283 6.98 -7.86 19.65
C VAL A 283 7.10 -6.34 19.55
N ARG A 284 6.79 -5.80 18.38
CA ARG A 284 6.86 -4.36 18.13
C ARG A 284 5.80 -3.57 18.85
N GLU A 285 4.61 -4.16 18.96
CA GLU A 285 3.45 -3.53 19.57
C GLU A 285 2.50 -4.61 20.11
N LEU A 286 2.02 -4.44 21.33
CA LEU A 286 1.01 -5.29 21.91
C LEU A 286 0.07 -4.46 22.76
N HIS A 287 -1.11 -4.19 22.23
CA HIS A 287 -2.17 -3.40 22.87
C HIS A 287 -3.33 -4.26 23.33
N LEU A 288 -3.77 -4.07 24.58
CA LEU A 288 -4.99 -4.67 25.09
C LEU A 288 -6.19 -3.80 24.69
N LEU A 289 -7.19 -4.43 24.10
CA LEU A 289 -8.47 -3.80 23.83
C LEU A 289 -9.47 -4.26 24.91
N PRO A 290 -10.09 -3.34 25.67
CA PRO A 290 -11.10 -3.70 26.65
C PRO A 290 -12.26 -4.40 25.95
N VAL A 291 -12.94 -5.30 26.69
CA VAL A 291 -14.26 -5.79 26.26
C VAL A 291 -15.15 -4.56 26.14
N LYS A 292 -15.75 -4.32 24.99
CA LYS A 292 -16.89 -3.42 24.93
C LYS A 292 -17.97 -4.13 25.76
N GLU A 293 -18.32 -3.62 26.95
CA GLU A 293 -19.63 -3.92 27.53
C GLU A 293 -20.61 -3.61 26.41
N GLU A 294 -21.49 -4.57 26.13
CA GLU A 294 -22.65 -4.37 25.25
C GLU A 294 -23.41 -3.16 25.81
N GLN A 295 -23.09 -1.98 25.32
CA GLN A 295 -23.98 -0.87 25.45
C GLN A 295 -25.21 -1.26 24.63
N GLU A 296 -26.37 -1.35 25.35
CA GLU A 296 -27.67 -1.58 24.82
C GLU A 296 -27.80 -1.04 23.41
N GLU A 297 -28.30 -1.87 22.50
CA GLU A 297 -28.62 -1.53 21.13
C GLU A 297 -29.28 -0.15 21.08
N TYR A 298 -28.53 0.86 20.71
CA TYR A 298 -29.12 2.06 20.18
C TYR A 298 -29.70 1.65 18.81
N GLU A 299 -31.03 1.38 18.82
CA GLU A 299 -31.80 1.33 17.58
C GLU A 299 -31.63 2.68 16.86
N GLY A 300 -30.84 2.73 15.85
CA GLY A 300 -30.70 3.94 15.05
C GLY A 300 -29.55 3.91 14.07
N GLY A 301 -29.81 3.46 12.85
CA GLY A 301 -29.15 3.93 11.67
C GLY A 301 -27.90 3.17 11.26
N ASP A 302 -27.86 2.81 9.99
CA ASP A 302 -26.68 2.36 9.25
C ASP A 302 -25.45 3.15 9.67
N ILE A 303 -24.45 2.49 10.27
CA ILE A 303 -23.11 3.05 10.43
C ILE A 303 -22.44 2.98 9.05
N SER A 304 -22.71 3.98 8.23
CA SER A 304 -21.86 4.27 7.09
C SER A 304 -20.53 4.76 7.69
N PHE A 305 -19.41 4.12 7.32
CA PHE A 305 -18.08 4.67 7.63
C PHE A 305 -17.91 5.94 6.79
N GLU A 306 -18.32 7.05 7.37
CA GLU A 306 -18.07 8.36 6.80
C GLU A 306 -16.55 8.60 6.73
N SER A 307 -16.09 9.23 5.68
CA SER A 307 -14.71 9.67 5.61
C SER A 307 -14.42 10.60 6.80
N VAL A 308 -13.16 10.75 7.18
CA VAL A 308 -12.79 11.70 8.25
C VAL A 308 -13.38 13.08 7.99
N ASP A 309 -13.45 13.49 6.73
CA ASP A 309 -14.06 14.75 6.29
C ASP A 309 -15.56 14.80 6.60
N GLN A 310 -16.29 13.71 6.35
CA GLN A 310 -17.73 13.61 6.66
C GLN A 310 -17.96 13.68 8.18
N ILE A 311 -17.13 12.99 8.97
CA ILE A 311 -17.20 13.04 10.44
C ILE A 311 -16.95 14.47 10.95
N VAL A 312 -15.92 15.13 10.42
CA VAL A 312 -15.58 16.53 10.82
C VAL A 312 -16.70 17.47 10.42
N VAL A 313 -17.23 17.40 9.21
CA VAL A 313 -18.33 18.25 8.73
C VAL A 313 -19.59 18.00 9.59
N ALA A 314 -19.94 16.76 9.90
CA ALA A 314 -21.06 16.42 10.76
C ALA A 314 -20.90 16.98 12.20
N GLN A 315 -19.68 16.95 12.74
CA GLN A 315 -19.38 17.54 14.04
C GLN A 315 -19.43 19.08 14.02
N LEU A 316 -18.94 19.70 12.94
CA LEU A 316 -19.04 21.15 12.75
C LEU A 316 -20.50 21.59 12.60
N ASP A 317 -21.36 20.78 11.96
CA ASP A 317 -22.78 21.11 11.81
C ASP A 317 -23.57 21.02 13.13
N GLN A 318 -23.12 20.22 14.09
CA GLN A 318 -23.66 20.12 15.44
C GLN A 318 -23.16 21.22 16.39
N LEU A 319 -22.21 22.05 15.96
CA LEU A 319 -21.62 23.07 16.81
C LEU A 319 -22.64 24.20 17.09
N GLU A 320 -22.97 24.41 18.35
CA GLU A 320 -23.75 25.58 18.81
C GLU A 320 -22.79 26.63 19.39
N SER A 321 -22.72 27.77 18.76
CA SER A 321 -21.85 28.88 19.20
C SER A 321 -22.48 30.22 18.86
N ASP A 322 -22.53 31.13 19.83
CA ASP A 322 -22.99 32.51 19.65
C ASP A 322 -21.95 33.41 18.96
N THR A 323 -20.71 32.94 18.84
CA THR A 323 -19.57 33.77 18.36
C THR A 323 -18.98 33.22 17.05
N VAL A 324 -19.31 32.05 16.64
CA VAL A 324 -18.74 31.38 15.44
C VAL A 324 -19.82 30.93 14.49
N ASP A 325 -19.75 31.35 13.23
CA ASP A 325 -20.65 30.91 12.17
C ASP A 325 -20.19 29.51 11.66
N LYS A 326 -20.98 28.50 11.98
CA LYS A 326 -20.70 27.10 11.60
C LYS A 326 -20.60 26.88 10.08
N ASN A 327 -21.43 27.58 9.29
CA ASN A 327 -21.40 27.44 7.84
C ASN A 327 -20.08 27.94 7.27
N LYS A 328 -19.54 29.01 7.87
CA LYS A 328 -18.25 29.57 7.49
C LYS A 328 -17.09 28.65 7.90
N LEU A 329 -17.21 27.93 9.02
CA LEU A 329 -16.23 26.91 9.41
C LEU A 329 -16.23 25.72 8.43
N ILE A 330 -17.42 25.24 8.03
CA ILE A 330 -17.55 24.16 7.04
C ILE A 330 -16.99 24.60 5.69
N GLU A 331 -17.27 25.85 5.27
CA GLU A 331 -16.70 26.40 4.03
C GLU A 331 -15.16 26.47 4.08
N ILE A 332 -14.60 26.93 5.19
CA ILE A 332 -13.15 26.96 5.42
C ILE A 332 -12.59 25.56 5.42
N TYR A 333 -13.20 24.62 6.13
CA TYR A 333 -12.75 23.23 6.19
C TYR A 333 -12.74 22.56 4.81
N ASN A 334 -13.80 22.72 4.04
CA ASN A 334 -13.89 22.20 2.68
C ASN A 334 -12.90 22.88 1.70
N GLY A 335 -12.43 24.06 2.02
CA GLY A 335 -11.39 24.78 1.28
C GLY A 335 -9.96 24.47 1.74
N LEU A 336 -9.78 23.75 2.84
CA LEU A 336 -8.46 23.25 3.23
C LEU A 336 -8.08 22.08 2.32
N GLU A 337 -7.07 22.29 1.49
CA GLU A 337 -6.41 21.21 0.75
C GLU A 337 -5.60 20.37 1.76
N ILE A 338 -6.21 19.32 2.32
CA ILE A 338 -5.56 18.34 3.20
C ILE A 338 -5.04 17.16 2.37
#